data_1565bee94b311d2084d1bae6571e840c
#
_entry.id   1565bee94b311d2084d1bae6571e840c
#
_cell.length_a   1.000
_cell.length_b   1.000
_cell.length_c   1.000
_cell.angle_alpha   90.00
_cell.angle_beta   90.00
_cell.angle_gamma   90.00
#
_symmetry.space_group_name_H-M   'P 1'
#
loop_
_entity.id
_entity.type
_entity.pdbx_description
1 polymer ?
#
loop_
_entity_poly.entity_id
_entity_poly.type
_entity_poly.pdbx_seq_one_letter_code
_entity_poly.pdbx_strand_id
1 'polypeptide(L)'
;EVLAEFIEDIMGFDSSNDDKIRELKRILREDPHVKDKKVIIFSEYRATAKYIYRELAKDGFDRIEETDGQSKGNRHELVQRFAPYYNDRTSADVEDEINILVATDVLAEGLNLQDASCLINYELHWNPVRLMQRIGRVDRRRNLETEEKLLADHPEYANERENAYYWNFLPPVELEKLLSLYETVSKKTLRISKTFGIEGKKLLTPDDDYEALKEFNSQYEGETSSDEEMALAYQDL
;
A
#
# COMPACT_ATOMS: atom_id res chain seq x y z
N GLU A 1 -12.13 23.57 -26.67
CA GLU A 1 -13.23 23.98 -25.79
C GLU A 1 -13.37 22.99 -24.63
N VAL A 2 -13.74 21.73 -24.85
CA VAL A 2 -13.91 20.69 -23.80
C VAL A 2 -12.65 20.48 -22.96
N LEU A 3 -11.46 20.49 -23.57
CA LEU A 3 -10.19 20.33 -22.86
C LEU A 3 -9.85 21.54 -21.98
N ALA A 4 -10.23 22.74 -22.39
CA ALA A 4 -10.05 23.96 -21.61
C ALA A 4 -10.98 24.00 -20.39
N GLU A 5 -12.24 23.65 -20.56
CA GLU A 5 -13.21 23.50 -19.45
C GLU A 5 -12.73 22.46 -18.46
N PHE A 6 -12.25 21.30 -18.93
CA PHE A 6 -11.70 20.25 -18.07
C PHE A 6 -10.46 20.70 -17.28
N ILE A 7 -9.59 21.50 -17.89
CA ILE A 7 -8.43 22.07 -17.21
C ILE A 7 -8.87 23.10 -16.16
N GLU A 8 -9.87 23.94 -16.46
CA GLU A 8 -10.42 24.90 -15.51
C GLU A 8 -11.06 24.19 -14.28
N ASP A 9 -11.80 23.11 -14.52
CA ASP A 9 -12.38 22.29 -13.46
C ASP A 9 -11.30 21.66 -12.56
N ILE A 10 -10.22 21.13 -13.16
CA ILE A 10 -9.09 20.58 -12.41
C ILE A 10 -8.36 21.66 -11.63
N MET A 11 -8.13 22.84 -12.23
CA MET A 11 -7.46 23.96 -11.56
C MET A 11 -8.30 24.57 -10.42
N GLY A 12 -9.62 24.49 -10.53
CA GLY A 12 -10.57 24.88 -9.47
C GLY A 12 -10.79 23.81 -8.41
N PHE A 13 -10.20 22.63 -8.53
CA PHE A 13 -10.38 21.54 -7.57
C PHE A 13 -9.73 21.89 -6.23
N ASP A 14 -10.56 21.94 -5.18
CA ASP A 14 -10.10 22.09 -3.81
C ASP A 14 -10.03 20.70 -3.14
N SER A 15 -8.91 20.41 -2.49
CA SER A 15 -8.70 19.17 -1.74
C SER A 15 -9.74 18.95 -0.62
N SER A 16 -10.44 20.00 -0.18
CA SER A 16 -11.58 19.88 0.74
C SER A 16 -12.76 19.09 0.15
N ASN A 17 -12.86 19.04 -1.19
CA ASN A 17 -13.86 18.27 -1.92
C ASN A 17 -13.38 16.86 -2.32
N ASP A 18 -12.16 16.47 -1.95
CA ASP A 18 -11.64 15.13 -2.19
C ASP A 18 -12.12 14.17 -1.09
N ASP A 19 -13.17 13.42 -1.42
CA ASP A 19 -13.76 12.42 -0.52
C ASP A 19 -12.76 11.33 -0.14
N LYS A 20 -11.87 10.99 -1.06
CA LYS A 20 -10.89 9.93 -0.86
C LYS A 20 -9.80 10.33 0.13
N ILE A 21 -9.26 11.53 0.00
CA ILE A 21 -8.28 12.05 0.97
C ILE A 21 -8.94 12.31 2.33
N ARG A 22 -10.20 12.75 2.35
CA ARG A 22 -10.96 12.95 3.59
C ARG A 22 -11.19 11.62 4.31
N GLU A 23 -11.56 10.58 3.60
CA GLU A 23 -11.72 9.25 4.17
C GLU A 23 -10.38 8.66 4.66
N LEU A 24 -9.28 8.87 3.93
CA LEU A 24 -7.96 8.49 4.40
C LEU A 24 -7.61 9.17 5.74
N LYS A 25 -7.83 10.48 5.84
CA LYS A 25 -7.62 11.25 7.09
C LYS A 25 -8.49 10.71 8.23
N ARG A 26 -9.74 10.32 7.93
CA ARG A 26 -10.65 9.72 8.92
C ARG A 26 -10.12 8.36 9.40
N ILE A 27 -9.71 7.47 8.51
CA ILE A 27 -9.13 6.17 8.86
C ILE A 27 -7.90 6.36 9.75
N LEU A 28 -6.98 7.23 9.39
CA LEU A 28 -5.75 7.49 10.17
C LEU A 28 -6.03 8.04 11.58
N ARG A 29 -7.15 8.76 11.79
CA ARG A 29 -7.50 9.35 13.09
C ARG A 29 -8.41 8.49 13.96
N GLU A 30 -9.28 7.71 13.34
CA GLU A 30 -10.41 7.10 14.04
C GLU A 30 -10.37 5.57 14.08
N ASP A 31 -9.75 4.94 13.07
CA ASP A 31 -9.72 3.48 13.01
C ASP A 31 -8.77 2.93 14.11
N PRO A 32 -9.28 2.08 15.03
CA PRO A 32 -8.50 1.60 16.17
C PRO A 32 -7.28 0.76 15.78
N HIS A 33 -7.26 0.16 14.58
CA HIS A 33 -6.11 -0.62 14.11
C HIS A 33 -5.04 0.26 13.43
N VAL A 34 -5.36 1.50 13.11
CA VAL A 34 -4.49 2.43 12.35
C VAL A 34 -4.02 3.59 13.21
N LYS A 35 -4.93 4.13 14.03
CA LYS A 35 -4.66 5.29 14.87
C LYS A 35 -3.45 5.05 15.77
N ASP A 36 -2.53 6.00 15.75
CA ASP A 36 -1.30 5.99 16.58
C ASP A 36 -0.38 4.78 16.30
N LYS A 37 -0.53 4.14 15.13
CA LYS A 37 0.27 2.99 14.69
C LYS A 37 1.15 3.36 13.52
N LYS A 38 2.11 2.47 13.23
CA LYS A 38 2.89 2.54 11.99
C LYS A 38 2.06 2.07 10.82
N VAL A 39 1.93 2.92 9.80
CA VAL A 39 1.10 2.71 8.62
C VAL A 39 1.88 2.94 7.35
N ILE A 40 1.76 2.02 6.39
CA ILE A 40 2.25 2.23 5.03
C ILE A 40 1.08 2.56 4.13
N ILE A 41 1.19 3.65 3.37
CA ILE A 41 0.20 4.04 2.36
C ILE A 41 0.85 3.85 0.99
N PHE A 42 0.34 2.90 0.23
CA PHE A 42 0.80 2.67 -1.14
C PHE A 42 -0.03 3.43 -2.15
N SER A 43 0.66 4.12 -3.06
CA SER A 43 0.10 4.71 -4.25
C SER A 43 0.81 4.17 -5.49
N GLU A 44 0.08 4.02 -6.58
CA GLU A 44 0.63 3.62 -7.88
C GLU A 44 1.42 4.77 -8.52
N TYR A 45 0.96 6.02 -8.29
CA TYR A 45 1.49 7.21 -8.95
C TYR A 45 2.27 8.11 -8.01
N ARG A 46 3.46 8.54 -8.45
CA ARG A 46 4.33 9.47 -7.69
C ARG A 46 3.64 10.81 -7.38
N ALA A 47 2.89 11.32 -8.34
CA ALA A 47 2.14 12.56 -8.14
C ALA A 47 1.10 12.42 -7.03
N THR A 48 0.41 11.27 -6.97
CA THR A 48 -0.57 10.96 -5.93
C THR A 48 0.11 10.75 -4.58
N ALA A 49 1.27 10.06 -4.52
CA ALA A 49 2.02 9.90 -3.28
C ALA A 49 2.42 11.26 -2.69
N LYS A 50 2.95 12.16 -3.52
CA LYS A 50 3.28 13.54 -3.13
C LYS A 50 2.06 14.36 -2.71
N TYR A 51 0.93 14.16 -3.37
CA TYR A 51 -0.34 14.79 -3.00
C TYR A 51 -0.80 14.34 -1.61
N ILE A 52 -0.84 13.02 -1.36
CA ILE A 52 -1.20 12.45 -0.07
C ILE A 52 -0.31 13.01 1.03
N TYR A 53 1.01 12.98 0.83
CA TYR A 53 1.96 13.53 1.79
C TYR A 53 1.65 14.99 2.14
N ARG A 54 1.48 15.84 1.12
CA ARG A 54 1.19 17.27 1.32
C ARG A 54 -0.12 17.51 2.07
N GLU A 55 -1.17 16.78 1.72
CA GLU A 55 -2.48 16.93 2.35
C GLU A 55 -2.50 16.41 3.79
N LEU A 56 -1.77 15.35 4.10
CA LEU A 56 -1.63 14.86 5.46
C LEU A 56 -0.77 15.81 6.31
N ALA A 57 0.37 16.27 5.80
CA ALA A 57 1.24 17.23 6.49
C ALA A 57 0.51 18.55 6.76
N LYS A 58 -0.24 19.08 5.77
CA LYS A 58 -1.08 20.29 5.94
C LYS A 58 -2.15 20.12 7.02
N ASP A 59 -2.65 18.90 7.20
CA ASP A 59 -3.70 18.58 8.16
C ASP A 59 -3.15 18.22 9.57
N GLY A 60 -1.83 18.41 9.79
CA GLY A 60 -1.17 18.27 11.07
C GLY A 60 -0.75 16.85 11.43
N PHE A 61 -0.70 15.92 10.45
CA PHE A 61 -0.03 14.64 10.69
C PHE A 61 1.48 14.88 10.72
N ASP A 62 2.09 14.57 11.84
CA ASP A 62 3.53 14.58 12.06
C ASP A 62 4.13 13.17 11.80
N ARG A 63 5.45 13.05 11.86
CA ARG A 63 6.18 11.79 11.63
C ARG A 63 5.75 11.07 10.33
N ILE A 64 5.48 11.87 9.29
CA ILE A 64 5.13 11.39 7.97
C ILE A 64 6.29 11.60 7.01
N GLU A 65 6.54 10.64 6.13
CA GLU A 65 7.53 10.75 5.06
C GLU A 65 6.97 10.19 3.75
N GLU A 66 7.47 10.70 2.63
CA GLU A 66 7.10 10.24 1.28
C GLU A 66 8.36 9.76 0.55
N THR A 67 8.21 8.71 -0.25
CA THR A 67 9.30 8.23 -1.07
C THR A 67 8.82 7.65 -2.39
N ASP A 68 9.47 8.08 -3.44
CA ASP A 68 9.25 7.60 -4.81
C ASP A 68 10.30 6.56 -5.28
N GLY A 69 11.21 6.18 -4.38
CA GLY A 69 12.22 5.14 -4.66
C GLY A 69 13.41 5.58 -5.52
N GLN A 70 13.47 6.81 -6.03
CA GLN A 70 14.58 7.28 -6.88
C GLN A 70 15.83 7.66 -6.08
N SER A 71 15.69 8.05 -4.84
CA SER A 71 16.81 8.47 -3.98
C SER A 71 17.52 7.27 -3.36
N LYS A 72 18.41 6.61 -4.10
CA LYS A 72 19.15 5.42 -3.63
C LYS A 72 19.96 5.64 -2.34
N GLY A 73 20.45 6.85 -2.09
CA GLY A 73 21.27 7.17 -0.91
C GLY A 73 20.49 7.27 0.40
N ASN A 74 19.21 7.62 0.33
CA ASN A 74 18.37 7.89 1.51
C ASN A 74 17.41 6.73 1.86
N ARG A 75 17.36 5.70 1.01
CA ARG A 75 16.39 4.61 1.13
C ARG A 75 16.62 3.75 2.39
N HIS A 76 17.86 3.44 2.69
CA HIS A 76 18.20 2.62 3.86
C HIS A 76 17.91 3.37 5.17
N GLU A 77 18.29 4.62 5.25
CA GLU A 77 18.01 5.49 6.39
C GLU A 77 16.49 5.67 6.62
N LEU A 78 15.74 5.92 5.55
CA LEU A 78 14.29 6.04 5.60
C LEU A 78 13.65 4.77 6.16
N VAL A 79 14.11 3.60 5.72
CA VAL A 79 13.59 2.32 6.21
C VAL A 79 13.93 2.11 7.68
N GLN A 80 15.14 2.47 8.11
CA GLN A 80 15.52 2.41 9.53
C GLN A 80 14.74 3.38 10.41
N ARG A 81 14.34 4.53 9.86
CA ARG A 81 13.47 5.49 10.55
C ARG A 81 12.02 5.01 10.63
N PHE A 82 11.54 4.28 9.63
CA PHE A 82 10.19 3.73 9.62
C PHE A 82 10.06 2.40 10.36
N ALA A 83 11.00 1.49 10.16
CA ALA A 83 10.96 0.14 10.71
C ALA A 83 12.29 -0.17 11.43
N PRO A 84 12.61 0.51 12.55
CA PRO A 84 13.89 0.35 13.23
C PRO A 84 14.14 -1.08 13.71
N TYR A 85 13.18 -1.74 14.36
CA TYR A 85 13.39 -3.04 15.00
C TYR A 85 13.76 -4.14 14.01
N TYR A 86 13.07 -4.20 12.87
CA TYR A 86 13.38 -5.14 11.80
C TYR A 86 14.54 -4.73 10.89
N ASN A 87 15.22 -3.62 11.21
CA ASN A 87 16.42 -3.14 10.55
C ASN A 87 17.55 -2.85 11.56
N ASP A 88 17.65 -3.72 12.59
CA ASP A 88 18.73 -3.79 13.57
C ASP A 88 18.90 -2.50 14.42
N ARG A 89 17.83 -1.78 14.69
CA ARG A 89 17.75 -0.60 15.55
C ARG A 89 16.58 -0.70 16.53
N THR A 90 16.48 0.29 17.41
CA THR A 90 15.31 0.53 18.28
C THR A 90 14.78 1.94 18.06
N SER A 91 13.59 2.27 18.59
CA SER A 91 13.07 3.65 18.55
C SER A 91 14.02 4.65 19.21
N ALA A 92 14.79 4.23 20.22
CA ALA A 92 15.78 5.07 20.90
C ALA A 92 16.99 5.40 20.02
N ASP A 93 17.30 4.59 19.00
CA ASP A 93 18.40 4.80 18.07
C ASP A 93 18.04 5.71 16.89
N VAL A 94 16.78 6.17 16.82
CA VAL A 94 16.25 6.91 15.68
C VAL A 94 15.70 8.26 16.15
N GLU A 95 16.31 9.33 15.69
CA GLU A 95 15.99 10.70 16.14
C GLU A 95 14.63 11.17 15.58
N ASP A 96 14.34 10.88 14.31
CA ASP A 96 13.12 11.29 13.61
C ASP A 96 12.35 10.06 13.13
N GLU A 97 11.78 9.30 14.05
CA GLU A 97 11.02 8.11 13.74
C GLU A 97 9.76 8.42 12.91
N ILE A 98 9.53 7.62 11.87
CA ILE A 98 8.40 7.77 10.95
C ILE A 98 7.26 6.84 11.38
N ASN A 99 6.04 7.37 11.46
CA ASN A 99 4.84 6.58 11.74
C ASN A 99 4.01 6.33 10.48
N ILE A 100 3.98 7.30 9.56
CA ILE A 100 3.24 7.18 8.31
C ILE A 100 4.22 7.26 7.14
N LEU A 101 4.32 6.18 6.38
CA LEU A 101 5.14 6.13 5.18
C LEU A 101 4.25 6.09 3.93
N VAL A 102 4.32 7.14 3.10
CA VAL A 102 3.67 7.17 1.79
C VAL A 102 4.69 6.70 0.75
N ALA A 103 4.39 5.64 0.02
CA ALA A 103 5.34 5.01 -0.88
C ALA A 103 4.72 4.57 -2.20
N THR A 104 5.54 4.56 -3.25
CA THR A 104 5.21 3.86 -4.49
C THR A 104 5.76 2.43 -4.49
N ASP A 105 5.28 1.60 -5.42
CA ASP A 105 5.69 0.18 -5.53
C ASP A 105 7.19 0.01 -5.72
N VAL A 106 7.87 0.97 -6.33
CA VAL A 106 9.33 0.95 -6.54
C VAL A 106 10.10 0.87 -5.22
N LEU A 107 9.59 1.47 -4.15
CA LEU A 107 10.21 1.35 -2.83
C LEU A 107 9.94 -0.03 -2.21
N ALA A 108 8.80 -0.62 -2.51
CA ALA A 108 8.37 -1.85 -1.85
C ALA A 108 9.30 -3.05 -2.10
N GLU A 109 10.14 -3.03 -3.13
CA GLU A 109 11.02 -4.16 -3.44
C GLU A 109 12.23 -4.23 -2.50
N GLY A 110 12.36 -5.38 -1.81
CA GLY A 110 13.55 -5.73 -1.03
C GLY A 110 13.63 -5.16 0.40
N LEU A 111 12.69 -4.36 0.87
CA LEU A 111 12.73 -3.75 2.20
C LEU A 111 11.94 -4.56 3.24
N ASN A 112 12.41 -4.52 4.47
CA ASN A 112 11.69 -5.05 5.62
C ASN A 112 10.97 -3.92 6.34
N LEU A 113 9.63 -3.94 6.31
CA LEU A 113 8.77 -2.92 6.87
C LEU A 113 7.89 -3.49 7.99
N GLN A 114 8.31 -4.60 8.61
CA GLN A 114 7.53 -5.40 9.54
C GLN A 114 7.30 -4.76 10.91
N ASP A 115 7.91 -3.61 11.23
CA ASP A 115 7.50 -2.83 12.39
C ASP A 115 6.04 -2.36 12.24
N ALA A 116 5.59 -2.12 11.01
CA ALA A 116 4.19 -1.87 10.72
C ALA A 116 3.38 -3.17 10.61
N SER A 117 2.14 -3.14 11.10
CA SER A 117 1.11 -4.17 10.85
C SER A 117 -0.03 -3.63 9.97
N CYS A 118 0.00 -2.35 9.62
CA CYS A 118 -1.07 -1.67 8.90
C CYS A 118 -0.61 -1.20 7.53
N LEU A 119 -1.45 -1.45 6.51
CA LEU A 119 -1.19 -1.09 5.12
C LEU A 119 -2.46 -0.53 4.49
N ILE A 120 -2.32 0.58 3.75
CA ILE A 120 -3.43 1.18 3.00
C ILE A 120 -3.04 1.23 1.53
N ASN A 121 -3.82 0.59 0.66
CA ASN A 121 -3.73 0.75 -0.77
C ASN A 121 -4.62 1.92 -1.20
N TYR A 122 -4.01 3.07 -1.48
CA TYR A 122 -4.76 4.27 -1.90
C TYR A 122 -5.37 4.08 -3.30
N GLU A 123 -4.70 3.38 -4.19
CA GLU A 123 -5.30 2.83 -5.40
C GLU A 123 -5.25 1.30 -5.36
N LEU A 124 -6.34 0.69 -5.82
CA LEU A 124 -6.40 -0.75 -6.02
C LEU A 124 -5.67 -1.11 -7.32
N HIS A 125 -4.50 -1.71 -7.16
CA HIS A 125 -3.72 -2.15 -8.32
C HIS A 125 -4.43 -3.29 -9.06
N TRP A 126 -4.52 -3.19 -10.39
CA TRP A 126 -5.15 -4.19 -11.24
C TRP A 126 -4.45 -5.56 -11.23
N ASN A 127 -3.14 -5.59 -10.90
CA ASN A 127 -2.38 -6.82 -10.74
C ASN A 127 -2.38 -7.27 -9.26
N PRO A 128 -3.05 -8.40 -8.95
CA PRO A 128 -3.15 -8.89 -7.58
C PRO A 128 -1.79 -9.31 -6.99
N VAL A 129 -0.82 -9.69 -7.82
CA VAL A 129 0.54 -10.02 -7.36
C VAL A 129 1.19 -8.81 -6.68
N ARG A 130 0.99 -7.61 -7.23
CA ARG A 130 1.45 -6.36 -6.60
C ARG A 130 0.81 -6.14 -5.23
N LEU A 131 -0.50 -6.33 -5.12
CA LEU A 131 -1.19 -6.24 -3.83
C LEU A 131 -0.64 -7.26 -2.81
N MET A 132 -0.42 -8.50 -3.24
CA MET A 132 0.19 -9.53 -2.40
C MET A 132 1.63 -9.18 -2.00
N GLN A 133 2.41 -8.62 -2.91
CA GLN A 133 3.76 -8.14 -2.63
C GLN A 133 3.76 -6.99 -1.61
N ARG A 134 2.81 -6.06 -1.71
CA ARG A 134 2.63 -4.98 -0.73
C ARG A 134 2.28 -5.55 0.65
N ILE A 135 1.29 -6.43 0.74
CA ILE A 135 0.91 -7.11 1.99
C ILE A 135 2.10 -7.87 2.57
N GLY A 136 2.83 -8.62 1.74
CA GLY A 136 4.04 -9.34 2.15
C GLY A 136 5.20 -8.46 2.64
N ARG A 137 5.08 -7.13 2.66
CA ARG A 137 6.05 -6.23 3.32
C ARG A 137 5.83 -6.11 4.82
N VAL A 138 4.59 -6.24 5.26
CA VAL A 138 4.17 -6.17 6.66
C VAL A 138 3.82 -7.54 7.23
N ASP A 139 3.28 -8.42 6.39
CA ASP A 139 2.85 -9.78 6.75
C ASP A 139 3.93 -10.80 6.32
N ARG A 140 4.90 -11.02 7.18
CA ARG A 140 5.95 -12.04 7.04
C ARG A 140 6.06 -12.82 8.33
N ARG A 141 6.74 -13.98 8.26
CA ARG A 141 7.14 -14.72 9.46
C ARG A 141 7.95 -13.82 10.39
N ARG A 142 7.45 -13.59 11.57
CA ARG A 142 8.04 -12.69 12.57
C ARG A 142 9.25 -13.32 13.24
N ASN A 143 10.23 -12.49 13.54
CA ASN A 143 11.38 -12.89 14.35
C ASN A 143 11.02 -12.68 15.83
N LEU A 144 11.01 -13.75 16.64
CA LEU A 144 10.61 -13.70 18.04
C LEU A 144 11.43 -12.73 18.88
N GLU A 145 12.76 -12.72 18.69
CA GLU A 145 13.64 -11.77 19.41
C GLU A 145 13.34 -10.32 19.08
N THR A 146 13.07 -10.04 17.80
CA THR A 146 12.71 -8.69 17.35
C THR A 146 11.36 -8.26 17.89
N GLU A 147 10.37 -9.17 17.88
CA GLU A 147 9.05 -8.91 18.45
C GLU A 147 9.12 -8.67 19.96
N GLU A 148 9.91 -9.44 20.70
CA GLU A 148 10.11 -9.23 22.15
C GLU A 148 10.65 -7.83 22.45
N LYS A 149 11.64 -7.37 21.69
CA LYS A 149 12.22 -6.03 21.83
C LYS A 149 11.19 -4.94 21.49
N LEU A 150 10.52 -5.09 20.35
CA LEU A 150 9.49 -4.15 19.90
C LEU A 150 8.36 -4.03 20.92
N LEU A 151 7.85 -5.16 21.44
CA LEU A 151 6.76 -5.17 22.41
C LEU A 151 7.21 -4.73 23.82
N ALA A 152 8.48 -4.85 24.16
CA ALA A 152 9.01 -4.29 25.40
C ALA A 152 8.97 -2.76 25.38
N ASP A 153 9.28 -2.16 24.23
CA ASP A 153 9.27 -0.71 24.05
C ASP A 153 7.87 -0.17 23.71
N HIS A 154 7.05 -0.98 23.02
CA HIS A 154 5.70 -0.63 22.52
C HIS A 154 4.65 -1.68 22.90
N PRO A 155 4.33 -1.84 24.19
CA PRO A 155 3.35 -2.83 24.65
C PRO A 155 1.94 -2.59 24.09
N GLU A 156 1.62 -1.39 23.66
CA GLU A 156 0.36 -1.02 23.03
C GLU A 156 0.14 -1.70 21.66
N TYR A 157 1.19 -2.25 21.04
CA TYR A 157 1.08 -2.95 19.76
C TYR A 157 0.73 -4.44 19.91
N ALA A 158 0.71 -4.99 21.12
CA ALA A 158 0.58 -6.43 21.34
C ALA A 158 -0.63 -7.07 20.62
N ASN A 159 -1.80 -6.41 20.69
CA ASN A 159 -3.03 -6.94 20.11
C ASN A 159 -3.05 -6.89 18.57
N GLU A 160 -2.34 -5.94 17.96
CA GLU A 160 -2.29 -5.76 16.50
C GLU A 160 -1.17 -6.59 15.85
N ARG A 161 -0.21 -7.06 16.66
CA ARG A 161 0.92 -7.84 16.12
C ARG A 161 0.53 -9.27 15.68
N GLU A 162 -0.62 -9.77 16.08
CA GLU A 162 -1.09 -11.10 15.65
C GLU A 162 -1.52 -11.16 14.19
N ASN A 163 -1.94 -10.01 13.63
CA ASN A 163 -2.48 -9.92 12.26
C ASN A 163 -1.83 -8.76 11.50
N ALA A 164 -1.87 -8.85 10.16
CA ALA A 164 -1.67 -7.72 9.29
C ALA A 164 -3.04 -7.16 8.87
N TYR A 165 -3.20 -5.86 8.97
CA TYR A 165 -4.42 -5.15 8.61
C TYR A 165 -4.19 -4.38 7.33
N TYR A 166 -5.13 -4.46 6.38
CA TYR A 166 -5.03 -3.70 5.14
C TYR A 166 -6.36 -3.16 4.68
N TRP A 167 -6.32 -1.95 4.13
CA TRP A 167 -7.45 -1.24 3.55
C TRP A 167 -7.20 -1.04 2.06
N ASN A 168 -8.26 -1.21 1.28
CA ASN A 168 -8.22 -0.95 -0.15
C ASN A 168 -9.25 0.13 -0.47
N PHE A 169 -8.80 1.26 -1.00
CA PHE A 169 -9.69 2.21 -1.60
C PHE A 169 -10.17 1.68 -2.94
N LEU A 170 -11.46 1.45 -3.04
CA LEU A 170 -12.09 0.98 -4.26
C LEU A 170 -12.40 2.16 -5.18
N PRO A 171 -12.38 1.97 -6.51
CA PRO A 171 -12.85 2.97 -7.44
C PRO A 171 -14.34 3.29 -7.19
N PRO A 172 -14.81 4.51 -7.50
CA PRO A 172 -16.23 4.84 -7.45
C PRO A 172 -17.07 3.86 -8.28
N VAL A 173 -18.33 3.65 -7.89
CA VAL A 173 -19.23 2.67 -8.54
C VAL A 173 -19.38 2.95 -10.04
N GLU A 174 -19.36 4.23 -10.43
CA GLU A 174 -19.43 4.67 -11.82
C GLU A 174 -18.21 4.20 -12.65
N LEU A 175 -17.03 4.31 -12.06
CA LEU A 175 -15.78 3.85 -12.67
C LEU A 175 -15.64 2.34 -12.62
N GLU A 176 -16.12 1.68 -11.57
CA GLU A 176 -16.08 0.23 -11.44
C GLU A 176 -16.86 -0.45 -12.56
N LYS A 177 -18.03 0.10 -12.94
CA LYS A 177 -18.79 -0.40 -14.10
C LYS A 177 -18.02 -0.33 -15.41
N LEU A 178 -17.14 0.67 -15.54
CA LEU A 178 -16.33 0.88 -16.74
C LEU A 178 -15.08 -0.03 -16.73
N LEU A 179 -14.43 -0.14 -15.58
CA LEU A 179 -13.13 -0.80 -15.45
C LEU A 179 -13.23 -2.28 -15.09
N SER A 180 -14.36 -2.71 -14.47
CA SER A 180 -14.52 -4.07 -13.89
C SER A 180 -13.29 -4.50 -13.07
N LEU A 181 -12.62 -3.51 -12.47
CA LEU A 181 -11.31 -3.66 -11.84
C LEU A 181 -11.39 -4.55 -10.61
N TYR A 182 -12.35 -4.27 -9.73
CA TYR A 182 -12.56 -5.03 -8.50
C TYR A 182 -12.87 -6.51 -8.81
N GLU A 183 -13.75 -6.75 -9.77
CA GLU A 183 -14.11 -8.10 -10.20
C GLU A 183 -12.91 -8.83 -10.79
N THR A 184 -12.15 -8.15 -11.63
CA THR A 184 -10.94 -8.71 -12.25
C THR A 184 -9.87 -9.04 -11.22
N VAL A 185 -9.58 -8.11 -10.29
CA VAL A 185 -8.60 -8.31 -9.22
C VAL A 185 -9.08 -9.42 -8.29
N SER A 186 -10.35 -9.42 -7.89
CA SER A 186 -10.92 -10.45 -7.03
C SER A 186 -10.82 -11.83 -7.67
N LYS A 187 -11.21 -12.01 -8.92
CA LYS A 187 -11.08 -13.27 -9.65
C LYS A 187 -9.62 -13.72 -9.77
N LYS A 188 -8.70 -12.83 -10.10
CA LYS A 188 -7.27 -13.15 -10.21
C LYS A 188 -6.66 -13.52 -8.86
N THR A 189 -6.99 -12.80 -7.79
CA THR A 189 -6.48 -13.10 -6.45
C THR A 189 -7.01 -14.43 -5.94
N LEU A 190 -8.30 -14.79 -6.21
CA LEU A 190 -8.88 -16.11 -5.91
C LEU A 190 -8.07 -17.23 -6.53
N ARG A 191 -7.72 -17.08 -7.77
CA ARG A 191 -6.93 -18.06 -8.47
C ARG A 191 -5.57 -18.27 -7.80
N ILE A 192 -4.87 -17.20 -7.47
CA ILE A 192 -3.54 -17.24 -6.86
C ILE A 192 -3.58 -17.89 -5.47
N SER A 193 -4.54 -17.52 -4.61
CA SER A 193 -4.61 -18.07 -3.25
C SER A 193 -4.91 -19.57 -3.23
N LYS A 194 -5.71 -20.07 -4.15
CA LYS A 194 -5.95 -21.52 -4.30
C LYS A 194 -4.69 -22.30 -4.71
N THR A 195 -3.82 -21.71 -5.54
CA THR A 195 -2.61 -22.39 -6.03
C THR A 195 -1.53 -22.48 -4.96
N PHE A 196 -1.39 -21.46 -4.15
CA PHE A 196 -0.30 -21.39 -3.16
C PHE A 196 -0.69 -21.85 -1.76
N GLY A 197 -1.95 -22.28 -1.55
CA GLY A 197 -2.42 -22.73 -0.23
C GLY A 197 -2.33 -21.63 0.84
N ILE A 198 -2.35 -20.37 0.41
CA ILE A 198 -2.33 -19.23 1.31
C ILE A 198 -3.75 -19.09 1.87
N GLU A 199 -3.99 -19.65 3.03
CA GLU A 199 -5.21 -19.44 3.83
C GLU A 199 -5.20 -18.04 4.43
N GLY A 200 -5.38 -17.03 3.59
CA GLY A 200 -5.64 -15.66 4.00
C GLY A 200 -7.14 -15.41 4.05
N LYS A 201 -7.63 -14.95 5.19
CA LYS A 201 -9.04 -14.58 5.40
C LYS A 201 -9.56 -13.70 4.26
N LYS A 202 -10.53 -14.24 3.51
CA LYS A 202 -11.53 -13.54 2.68
C LYS A 202 -11.10 -12.28 1.89
N LEU A 203 -10.11 -12.39 1.01
CA LEU A 203 -10.17 -11.61 -0.22
C LEU A 203 -11.05 -12.31 -1.28
N LEU A 204 -11.52 -13.57 -1.03
CA LEU A 204 -11.98 -14.44 -2.11
C LEU A 204 -12.90 -15.58 -1.63
N THR A 205 -13.90 -15.94 -2.41
CA THR A 205 -14.86 -17.04 -2.21
C THR A 205 -14.58 -18.29 -3.06
N PRO A 206 -15.12 -19.49 -2.70
CA PRO A 206 -14.52 -20.80 -2.98
C PRO A 206 -14.72 -21.46 -4.36
N ASP A 207 -15.27 -20.82 -5.39
CA ASP A 207 -15.78 -21.53 -6.58
C ASP A 207 -14.91 -21.47 -7.84
N ASP A 208 -13.61 -21.19 -7.77
CA ASP A 208 -12.77 -21.05 -8.96
C ASP A 208 -11.76 -22.21 -9.18
N ASP A 209 -11.63 -22.62 -10.43
CA ASP A 209 -11.01 -23.84 -10.92
C ASP A 209 -9.48 -23.76 -11.11
N TYR A 210 -8.76 -24.85 -10.78
CA TYR A 210 -7.30 -25.02 -10.88
C TYR A 210 -6.72 -24.90 -12.30
N GLU A 211 -7.48 -25.29 -13.32
CA GLU A 211 -7.06 -25.23 -14.73
C GLU A 211 -6.84 -23.78 -15.22
N ALA A 212 -7.67 -22.86 -14.76
CA ALA A 212 -7.57 -21.45 -15.13
C ALA A 212 -6.29 -20.76 -14.59
N LEU A 213 -5.64 -21.34 -13.59
CA LEU A 213 -4.38 -20.85 -12.99
C LEU A 213 -3.16 -21.27 -13.81
N LYS A 214 -3.24 -22.43 -14.38
CA LYS A 214 -2.17 -22.98 -15.23
C LYS A 214 -2.08 -22.21 -16.55
N GLU A 215 -3.23 -21.82 -17.10
CA GLU A 215 -3.30 -20.91 -18.26
C GLU A 215 -2.80 -19.50 -17.92
N PHE A 216 -3.14 -18.98 -16.74
CA PHE A 216 -2.70 -17.66 -16.30
C PHE A 216 -1.18 -17.59 -16.13
N ASN A 217 -0.55 -18.57 -15.49
CA ASN A 217 0.91 -18.60 -15.36
C ASN A 217 1.62 -18.73 -16.73
N SER A 218 1.08 -19.51 -17.66
CA SER A 218 1.68 -19.64 -18.99
C SER A 218 1.54 -18.39 -19.86
N GLN A 219 0.49 -17.60 -19.66
CA GLN A 219 0.30 -16.31 -20.35
C GLN A 219 1.11 -15.17 -19.70
N TYR A 220 1.38 -15.25 -18.39
CA TYR A 220 2.06 -14.18 -17.65
C TYR A 220 3.59 -14.28 -17.70
N GLU A 221 4.15 -15.45 -17.96
CA GLU A 221 5.61 -15.63 -18.14
C GLU A 221 6.09 -15.24 -19.55
N GLY A 222 5.20 -14.89 -20.48
CA GLY A 222 5.54 -14.68 -21.88
C GLY A 222 5.17 -13.34 -22.53
N GLU A 223 4.25 -12.54 -21.99
CA GLU A 223 3.82 -11.30 -22.65
C GLU A 223 3.50 -10.21 -21.62
N THR A 224 4.39 -9.23 -21.50
CA THR A 224 3.98 -7.88 -21.04
C THR A 224 2.93 -7.36 -22.01
N SER A 225 1.71 -7.13 -21.54
CA SER A 225 0.67 -6.55 -22.40
C SER A 225 1.04 -5.11 -22.76
N SER A 226 0.61 -4.64 -23.92
CA SER A 226 0.82 -3.24 -24.34
C SER A 226 0.29 -2.24 -23.31
N ASP A 227 -0.68 -2.63 -22.51
CA ASP A 227 -1.26 -1.85 -21.43
C ASP A 227 -0.32 -1.78 -20.20
N GLU A 228 0.47 -2.82 -19.95
CA GLU A 228 1.53 -2.83 -18.92
C GLU A 228 2.70 -1.94 -19.31
N GLU A 229 3.13 -1.98 -20.55
CA GLU A 229 4.19 -1.09 -21.06
C GLU A 229 3.75 0.38 -21.03
N MET A 230 2.48 0.64 -21.34
CA MET A 230 1.91 1.99 -21.26
C MET A 230 1.78 2.47 -19.81
N ALA A 231 1.34 1.62 -18.88
CA ALA A 231 1.25 1.95 -17.47
C ALA A 231 2.63 2.19 -16.84
N LEU A 232 3.65 1.40 -17.21
CA LEU A 232 5.04 1.61 -16.77
C LEU A 232 5.62 2.91 -17.33
N ALA A 233 5.33 3.24 -18.58
CA ALA A 233 5.77 4.50 -19.20
C ALA A 233 5.14 5.74 -18.54
N TYR A 234 3.91 5.64 -18.04
CA TYR A 234 3.25 6.70 -17.25
C TYR A 234 3.74 6.80 -15.80
N GLN A 235 4.33 5.76 -15.24
CA GLN A 235 4.92 5.80 -13.90
C GLN A 235 6.23 6.60 -13.83
N ASP A 236 6.90 6.75 -14.98
CA ASP A 236 8.20 7.46 -15.11
C ASP A 236 8.05 8.96 -15.47
N LEU A 237 6.83 9.44 -15.68
CA LEU A 237 6.48 10.84 -15.90
C LEU A 237 6.07 11.54 -14.60
#